data_3121dcc04f84805933d8352f44ec4908
#
_entry.id   3121dcc04f84805933d8352f44ec4908
#
_cell.length_a   1.000
_cell.length_b   1.000
_cell.length_c   1.000
_cell.angle_alpha   90.00
_cell.angle_beta   90.00
_cell.angle_gamma   90.00
#
_symmetry.space_group_name_H-M   'P 1'
#
loop_
_entity.id
_entity.type
_entity.pdbx_description
1 polymer ?
#
loop_
_entity_poly.entity_id
_entity_poly.type
_entity_poly.pdbx_seq_one_letter_code
_entity_poly.pdbx_strand_id
1 'polypeptide(L)'
;EMTIFEQVEEEDTEYLNNEEQEIEQISLPSEEEKPVQMEPNSNIFSLTTGFCFEAYLSSRLENELNRAIASELDLSLFVIKVSKLDRKSEKTQEICKYLTEQFQFNDLLFEFKDDCFVAIKNKSTLDAALIQAEKIHSEITKILNNEKQKCYIGISTRTIRMITGERLLTEATEALRHAEEDEKNPIIAFRANAEKYMKMMQNQ
;
A
#
# COMPACT_ATOMS: atom_id res chain seq x y z
N GLU A 1 12.04 -18.42 -6.17
CA GLU A 1 11.98 -18.38 -4.69
C GLU A 1 11.48 -17.02 -4.27
N MET A 2 10.40 -17.00 -3.49
CA MET A 2 9.86 -15.76 -2.91
C MET A 2 10.64 -15.39 -1.67
N THR A 3 11.07 -14.16 -1.58
CA THR A 3 11.71 -13.65 -0.36
C THR A 3 10.68 -12.92 0.49
N ILE A 4 10.54 -13.33 1.73
CA ILE A 4 9.76 -12.66 2.75
C ILE A 4 10.72 -11.75 3.50
N PHE A 5 10.44 -10.45 3.53
CA PHE A 5 11.20 -9.50 4.32
C PHE A 5 10.63 -9.43 5.74
N GLU A 6 11.46 -9.72 6.71
CA GLU A 6 11.16 -9.58 8.13
C GLU A 6 12.02 -8.44 8.70
N GLN A 7 11.40 -7.28 8.94
CA GLN A 7 12.09 -6.15 9.55
C GLN A 7 12.05 -6.28 11.08
N VAL A 8 13.21 -6.32 11.69
CA VAL A 8 13.37 -6.16 13.14
C VAL A 8 13.53 -4.67 13.39
N GLU A 9 12.44 -4.00 13.73
CA GLU A 9 12.49 -2.57 14.06
C GLU A 9 13.05 -2.40 15.48
N GLU A 10 14.26 -1.86 15.59
CA GLU A 10 14.82 -1.38 16.86
C GLU A 10 14.33 0.03 17.21
N GLU A 11 13.70 0.76 16.29
CA GLU A 11 13.38 2.18 16.44
C GLU A 11 12.06 2.48 17.17
N ASP A 12 11.13 1.53 17.29
CA ASP A 12 9.81 1.79 17.90
C ASP A 12 9.83 1.97 19.45
N THR A 13 10.97 1.78 20.10
CA THR A 13 11.09 1.98 21.57
C THR A 13 11.42 3.40 21.97
N GLU A 14 11.91 4.26 21.07
CA GLU A 14 12.24 5.65 21.40
C GLU A 14 11.04 6.60 21.39
N TYR A 15 10.00 6.28 20.61
CA TYR A 15 8.82 7.15 20.51
C TYR A 15 7.85 7.08 21.70
N LEU A 16 7.88 5.99 22.47
CA LEU A 16 6.97 5.81 23.60
C LEU A 16 7.48 6.41 24.93
N ASN A 17 8.76 6.78 25.02
CA ASN A 17 9.34 7.35 26.24
C ASN A 17 9.36 8.88 26.29
N ASN A 18 8.94 9.58 25.25
CA ASN A 18 8.99 11.05 25.19
C ASN A 18 7.65 11.76 25.45
N GLU A 19 6.55 11.04 25.70
CA GLU A 19 5.23 11.67 25.90
C GLU A 19 4.88 11.99 27.37
N GLU A 20 5.72 11.67 28.36
CA GLU A 20 5.39 11.95 29.77
C GLU A 20 6.02 13.22 30.38
N GLN A 21 6.77 14.01 29.64
CA GLN A 21 7.31 15.28 30.16
C GLN A 21 7.22 16.40 29.12
N GLU A 22 6.09 17.03 28.99
CA GLU A 22 5.93 18.46 28.68
C GLU A 22 4.45 18.81 28.50
N ILE A 23 3.73 18.88 29.64
CA ILE A 23 2.49 19.66 29.68
C ILE A 23 2.87 21.00 30.32
N GLU A 24 3.43 21.91 29.55
CA GLU A 24 3.40 23.34 29.85
C GLU A 24 3.21 24.17 28.59
N GLN A 25 2.00 24.74 28.52
CA GLN A 25 1.62 25.96 27.83
C GLN A 25 2.24 26.23 26.47
N ILE A 26 1.57 25.74 25.42
CA ILE A 26 1.65 26.36 24.10
C ILE A 26 0.29 26.96 23.77
N SER A 27 0.26 28.31 23.78
CA SER A 27 -0.84 29.12 23.26
C SER A 27 -1.13 28.73 21.81
N LEU A 28 -2.37 28.36 21.52
CA LEU A 28 -2.92 28.15 20.18
C LEU A 28 -2.68 29.35 19.26
N PRO A 29 -2.07 29.17 18.11
CA PRO A 29 -2.36 30.04 16.98
C PRO A 29 -3.66 29.51 16.35
N SER A 30 -4.69 30.32 16.42
CA SER A 30 -5.92 30.16 15.66
C SER A 30 -5.62 30.40 14.17
N GLU A 31 -5.19 29.38 13.45
CA GLU A 31 -5.41 29.30 12.02
C GLU A 31 -6.47 28.22 11.80
N GLU A 32 -7.67 28.72 11.49
CA GLU A 32 -8.77 27.91 10.97
C GLU A 32 -8.26 27.22 9.70
N GLU A 33 -7.86 25.96 9.81
CA GLU A 33 -7.81 25.08 8.64
C GLU A 33 -9.23 24.99 8.10
N LYS A 34 -9.50 25.81 7.08
CA LYS A 34 -10.73 25.71 6.32
C LYS A 34 -10.82 24.27 5.81
N PRO A 35 -11.92 23.56 6.09
CA PRO A 35 -12.15 22.28 5.46
C PRO A 35 -12.04 22.48 3.95
N VAL A 36 -11.15 21.73 3.30
CA VAL A 36 -11.06 21.70 1.85
C VAL A 36 -12.44 21.26 1.37
N GLN A 37 -13.23 22.23 0.90
CA GLN A 37 -14.51 21.97 0.28
C GLN A 37 -14.19 21.24 -1.02
N MET A 38 -14.33 19.91 -0.99
CA MET A 38 -14.33 19.09 -2.19
C MET A 38 -15.50 19.56 -3.05
N GLU A 39 -15.20 20.16 -4.18
CA GLU A 39 -16.21 20.49 -5.16
C GLU A 39 -16.95 19.21 -5.58
N PRO A 40 -18.29 19.18 -5.59
CA PRO A 40 -19.08 17.95 -5.82
C PRO A 40 -18.97 17.37 -7.23
N ASN A 41 -18.07 17.88 -8.08
CA ASN A 41 -17.85 17.46 -9.47
C ASN A 41 -16.39 17.09 -9.79
N SER A 42 -15.51 16.90 -8.81
CA SER A 42 -14.17 16.41 -9.09
C SER A 42 -14.25 14.95 -9.52
N ASN A 43 -13.87 14.67 -10.76
CA ASN A 43 -13.70 13.31 -11.23
C ASN A 43 -12.60 12.65 -10.40
N ILE A 44 -12.93 11.71 -9.53
CA ILE A 44 -11.97 11.02 -8.66
C ILE A 44 -11.09 10.02 -9.41
N PHE A 45 -11.43 9.75 -10.66
CA PHE A 45 -10.73 8.81 -11.52
C PHE A 45 -9.92 9.53 -12.60
N SER A 46 -8.71 9.03 -12.82
CA SER A 46 -7.87 9.45 -13.93
C SER A 46 -8.49 9.04 -15.26
N LEU A 47 -8.57 9.98 -16.19
CA LEU A 47 -9.02 9.69 -17.57
C LEU A 47 -8.04 8.82 -18.35
N THR A 48 -6.78 8.74 -17.90
CA THR A 48 -5.72 7.98 -18.56
C THR A 48 -5.72 6.51 -18.14
N THR A 49 -5.81 6.24 -16.85
CA THR A 49 -5.69 4.88 -16.30
C THR A 49 -7.03 4.29 -15.87
N GLY A 50 -8.03 5.14 -15.61
CA GLY A 50 -9.30 4.74 -14.99
C GLY A 50 -9.22 4.48 -13.49
N PHE A 51 -8.04 4.68 -12.87
CA PHE A 51 -7.82 4.49 -11.44
C PHE A 51 -8.07 5.77 -10.65
N CYS A 52 -8.32 5.64 -9.36
CA CYS A 52 -8.43 6.80 -8.47
C CYS A 52 -7.10 7.56 -8.39
N PHE A 53 -7.16 8.87 -8.21
CA PHE A 53 -5.97 9.66 -7.92
C PHE A 53 -5.42 9.36 -6.52
N GLU A 54 -4.10 9.48 -6.35
CA GLU A 54 -3.37 9.28 -5.10
C GLU A 54 -3.99 10.05 -3.92
N ALA A 55 -4.49 11.26 -4.15
CA ALA A 55 -5.11 12.10 -3.12
C ALA A 55 -6.27 11.42 -2.37
N TYR A 56 -6.90 10.41 -2.95
CA TYR A 56 -8.00 9.66 -2.33
C TYR A 56 -7.55 8.37 -1.65
N LEU A 57 -6.29 7.97 -1.82
CA LEU A 57 -5.76 6.69 -1.32
C LEU A 57 -5.86 6.59 0.21
N SER A 58 -5.36 7.59 0.93
CA SER A 58 -5.30 7.55 2.41
C SER A 58 -6.69 7.37 3.02
N SER A 59 -7.65 8.20 2.65
CA SER A 59 -9.00 8.11 3.19
C SER A 59 -9.71 6.82 2.79
N ARG A 60 -9.49 6.34 1.57
CA ARG A 60 -10.10 5.09 1.11
C ARG A 60 -9.50 3.88 1.83
N LEU A 61 -8.17 3.83 1.97
CA LEU A 61 -7.47 2.76 2.67
C LEU A 61 -7.91 2.68 4.13
N GLU A 62 -8.01 3.81 4.83
CA GLU A 62 -8.46 3.85 6.21
C GLU A 62 -9.90 3.34 6.36
N ASN A 63 -10.79 3.71 5.44
CA ASN A 63 -12.17 3.22 5.44
C ASN A 63 -12.24 1.70 5.22
N GLU A 64 -11.45 1.14 4.29
CA GLU A 64 -11.42 -0.30 4.05
C GLU A 64 -10.78 -1.05 5.23
N LEU A 65 -9.74 -0.49 5.87
CA LEU A 65 -9.15 -1.04 7.08
C LEU A 65 -10.16 -1.08 8.22
N ASN A 66 -10.89 -0.01 8.49
CA ASN A 66 -11.91 0.04 9.52
C ASN A 66 -13.00 -1.00 9.29
N ARG A 67 -13.41 -1.21 8.04
CA ARG A 67 -14.34 -2.29 7.67
C ARG A 67 -13.75 -3.67 7.93
N ALA A 68 -12.49 -3.88 7.54
CA ALA A 68 -11.81 -5.15 7.75
C ALA A 68 -11.64 -5.46 9.25
N ILE A 69 -11.29 -4.45 10.06
CA ILE A 69 -11.19 -4.56 11.52
C ILE A 69 -12.54 -4.93 12.12
N ALA A 70 -13.60 -4.20 11.79
CA ALA A 70 -14.95 -4.43 12.31
C ALA A 70 -15.52 -5.81 11.94
N SER A 71 -15.07 -6.38 10.84
CA SER A 71 -15.52 -7.68 10.34
C SER A 71 -14.52 -8.82 10.63
N GLU A 72 -13.42 -8.54 11.33
CA GLU A 72 -12.33 -9.49 11.61
C GLU A 72 -11.74 -10.15 10.34
N LEU A 73 -11.74 -9.40 9.23
CA LEU A 73 -11.27 -9.88 7.94
C LEU A 73 -9.85 -9.37 7.64
N ASP A 74 -9.11 -10.16 6.89
CA ASP A 74 -7.81 -9.73 6.36
C ASP A 74 -7.98 -8.70 5.24
N LEU A 75 -6.98 -7.84 5.10
CA LEU A 75 -6.85 -6.90 4.00
C LEU A 75 -5.41 -6.87 3.53
N SER A 76 -5.19 -6.94 2.23
CA SER A 76 -3.86 -6.84 1.63
C SER A 76 -3.75 -5.57 0.79
N LEU A 77 -2.60 -4.93 0.89
CA LEU A 77 -2.21 -3.76 0.10
C LEU A 77 -1.05 -4.14 -0.81
N PHE A 78 -1.18 -3.82 -2.09
CA PHE A 78 -0.16 -4.02 -3.10
C PHE A 78 0.35 -2.66 -3.58
N VAL A 79 1.66 -2.48 -3.61
CA VAL A 79 2.31 -1.37 -4.32
C VAL A 79 3.06 -1.96 -5.51
N ILE A 80 2.61 -1.63 -6.71
CA ILE A 80 3.07 -2.20 -7.98
C ILE A 80 3.82 -1.12 -8.73
N LYS A 81 5.11 -1.31 -8.97
CA LYS A 81 5.95 -0.38 -9.72
C LYS A 81 6.30 -0.96 -11.07
N VAL A 82 6.18 -0.13 -12.10
CA VAL A 82 6.69 -0.44 -13.45
C VAL A 82 7.74 0.60 -13.80
N SER A 83 9.00 0.18 -13.85
CA SER A 83 10.09 1.11 -14.13
C SER A 83 9.92 1.81 -15.48
N LYS A 84 10.16 3.14 -15.53
CA LYS A 84 10.01 3.96 -16.73
C LYS A 84 8.61 3.88 -17.35
N LEU A 85 7.60 3.88 -16.50
CA LEU A 85 6.20 3.85 -16.92
C LEU A 85 5.84 5.15 -17.66
N ASP A 86 5.29 5.00 -18.87
CA ASP A 86 4.56 6.07 -19.53
C ASP A 86 3.06 5.80 -19.42
N ARG A 87 2.36 6.58 -18.58
CA ARG A 87 0.92 6.40 -18.30
C ARG A 87 0.03 6.51 -19.54
N LYS A 88 0.51 7.14 -20.63
CA LYS A 88 -0.24 7.31 -21.87
C LYS A 88 0.02 6.19 -22.89
N SER A 89 0.97 5.30 -22.61
CA SER A 89 1.30 4.22 -23.54
C SER A 89 0.21 3.16 -23.60
N GLU A 90 0.07 2.51 -24.75
CA GLU A 90 -0.86 1.39 -24.95
C GLU A 90 -0.60 0.25 -23.96
N LYS A 91 0.68 -0.03 -23.66
CA LYS A 91 1.07 -1.04 -22.67
C LYS A 91 0.54 -0.71 -21.27
N THR A 92 0.62 0.55 -20.87
CA THR A 92 0.06 0.98 -19.57
C THR A 92 -1.45 0.81 -19.53
N GLN A 93 -2.14 1.12 -20.62
CA GLN A 93 -3.59 0.89 -20.70
C GLN A 93 -3.94 -0.60 -20.61
N GLU A 94 -3.15 -1.47 -21.24
CA GLU A 94 -3.31 -2.91 -21.14
C GLU A 94 -3.06 -3.42 -19.70
N ILE A 95 -2.01 -2.92 -19.04
CA ILE A 95 -1.73 -3.20 -17.61
C ILE A 95 -2.91 -2.74 -16.74
N CYS A 96 -3.41 -1.52 -16.94
CA CYS A 96 -4.54 -1.00 -16.15
C CYS A 96 -5.80 -1.83 -16.33
N LYS A 97 -6.10 -2.24 -17.57
CA LYS A 97 -7.22 -3.12 -17.85
C LYS A 97 -7.06 -4.47 -17.13
N TYR A 98 -5.88 -5.06 -17.20
CA TYR A 98 -5.60 -6.32 -16.52
C TYR A 98 -5.73 -6.18 -14.98
N LEU A 99 -5.18 -5.12 -14.40
CA LEU A 99 -5.31 -4.87 -12.96
C LEU A 99 -6.78 -4.69 -12.55
N THR A 100 -7.59 -3.98 -13.35
CA THR A 100 -9.03 -3.85 -13.10
C THR A 100 -9.72 -5.22 -13.07
N GLU A 101 -9.39 -6.11 -13.99
CA GLU A 101 -9.94 -7.48 -14.02
C GLU A 101 -9.52 -8.30 -12.79
N GLN A 102 -8.29 -8.11 -12.28
CA GLN A 102 -7.79 -8.82 -11.10
C GLN A 102 -8.40 -8.33 -9.78
N PHE A 103 -8.65 -7.04 -9.65
CA PHE A 103 -9.15 -6.44 -8.41
C PHE A 103 -10.65 -6.18 -8.42
N GLN A 104 -11.32 -6.28 -9.57
CA GLN A 104 -12.77 -6.18 -9.80
C GLN A 104 -13.40 -4.80 -9.52
N PHE A 105 -12.75 -3.92 -8.75
CA PHE A 105 -13.25 -2.60 -8.37
C PHE A 105 -12.23 -1.52 -8.66
N ASN A 106 -12.57 -0.56 -9.51
CA ASN A 106 -11.68 0.54 -9.88
C ASN A 106 -11.42 1.52 -8.72
N ASP A 107 -12.34 1.62 -7.77
CA ASP A 107 -12.25 2.48 -6.59
C ASP A 107 -11.34 1.89 -5.48
N LEU A 108 -10.72 0.74 -5.75
CA LEU A 108 -9.68 0.12 -4.94
C LEU A 108 -8.32 0.09 -5.67
N LEU A 109 -8.23 0.77 -6.82
CA LEU A 109 -7.01 0.93 -7.61
C LEU A 109 -6.66 2.40 -7.70
N PHE A 110 -5.40 2.74 -7.46
CA PHE A 110 -4.93 4.12 -7.37
C PHE A 110 -3.68 4.33 -8.22
N GLU A 111 -3.60 5.49 -8.87
CA GLU A 111 -2.33 6.02 -9.31
C GLU A 111 -1.53 6.42 -8.08
N PHE A 112 -0.26 6.07 -8.02
CA PHE A 112 0.61 6.36 -6.89
C PHE A 112 2.00 6.75 -7.41
N LYS A 113 2.52 7.90 -6.97
CA LYS A 113 3.75 8.47 -7.51
C LYS A 113 3.72 8.47 -9.04
N ASP A 114 4.86 8.57 -9.72
CA ASP A 114 4.91 8.67 -11.17
C ASP A 114 4.81 7.32 -11.89
N ASP A 115 5.32 6.26 -11.28
CA ASP A 115 5.55 4.94 -11.90
C ASP A 115 4.95 3.78 -11.10
N CYS A 116 4.07 4.08 -10.13
CA CYS A 116 3.46 3.09 -9.26
C CYS A 116 1.93 3.10 -9.36
N PHE A 117 1.37 1.94 -9.02
CA PHE A 117 -0.04 1.75 -8.73
C PHE A 117 -0.20 1.14 -7.34
N VAL A 118 -1.27 1.51 -6.66
CA VAL A 118 -1.66 0.87 -5.39
C VAL A 118 -2.99 0.15 -5.58
N ALA A 119 -3.08 -1.06 -5.05
CA ALA A 119 -4.30 -1.84 -5.06
C ALA A 119 -4.64 -2.34 -3.66
N ILE A 120 -5.89 -2.16 -3.25
CA ILE A 120 -6.45 -2.66 -1.99
C ILE A 120 -7.23 -3.93 -2.27
N LYS A 121 -6.93 -5.02 -1.55
CA LYS A 121 -7.65 -6.30 -1.67
C LYS A 121 -8.25 -6.70 -0.33
N ASN A 122 -9.56 -6.63 -0.25
CA ASN A 122 -10.33 -7.09 0.91
C ASN A 122 -10.36 -8.62 0.97
N LYS A 123 -10.47 -9.16 2.18
CA LYS A 123 -10.56 -10.61 2.45
C LYS A 123 -9.39 -11.39 1.87
N SER A 124 -8.20 -10.81 1.92
CA SER A 124 -6.99 -11.40 1.34
C SER A 124 -5.94 -11.62 2.42
N THR A 125 -5.56 -12.86 2.62
CA THR A 125 -4.45 -13.27 3.49
C THR A 125 -3.11 -13.00 2.79
N LEU A 126 -2.00 -13.06 3.53
CA LEU A 126 -0.67 -12.89 2.97
C LEU A 126 -0.37 -13.92 1.87
N ASP A 127 -0.70 -15.19 2.10
CA ASP A 127 -0.45 -16.25 1.13
C ASP A 127 -1.26 -16.05 -0.16
N ALA A 128 -2.52 -15.67 -0.02
CA ALA A 128 -3.37 -15.34 -1.17
C ALA A 128 -2.86 -14.13 -1.94
N ALA A 129 -2.35 -13.11 -1.22
CA ALA A 129 -1.76 -11.93 -1.82
C ALA A 129 -0.47 -12.25 -2.59
N LEU A 130 0.40 -13.10 -2.05
CA LEU A 130 1.61 -13.55 -2.74
C LEU A 130 1.30 -14.30 -4.03
N ILE A 131 0.36 -15.25 -4.00
CA ILE A 131 -0.09 -15.97 -5.20
C ILE A 131 -0.67 -15.01 -6.25
N GLN A 132 -1.43 -14.00 -5.81
CA GLN A 132 -1.98 -12.99 -6.72
C GLN A 132 -0.87 -12.11 -7.30
N ALA A 133 0.12 -11.70 -6.49
CA ALA A 133 1.25 -10.90 -6.93
C ALA A 133 2.10 -11.62 -7.99
N GLU A 134 2.32 -12.92 -7.85
CA GLU A 134 3.03 -13.72 -8.86
C GLU A 134 2.30 -13.69 -10.21
N LYS A 135 0.98 -13.85 -10.21
CA LYS A 135 0.17 -13.75 -11.41
C LYS A 135 0.25 -12.37 -12.06
N ILE A 136 0.13 -11.32 -11.22
CA ILE A 136 0.22 -9.93 -11.68
C ILE A 136 1.59 -9.65 -12.28
N HIS A 137 2.66 -10.00 -11.57
CA HIS A 137 4.04 -9.82 -12.04
C HIS A 137 4.30 -10.54 -13.37
N SER A 138 3.89 -11.81 -13.46
CA SER A 138 4.03 -12.62 -14.68
C SER A 138 3.34 -11.98 -15.88
N GLU A 139 2.10 -11.51 -15.69
CA GLU A 139 1.35 -10.94 -16.80
C GLU A 139 1.85 -9.56 -17.20
N ILE A 140 2.15 -8.68 -16.24
CA ILE A 140 2.76 -7.38 -16.53
C ILE A 140 4.09 -7.56 -17.27
N THR A 141 4.92 -8.52 -16.87
CA THR A 141 6.19 -8.81 -17.53
C THR A 141 5.98 -9.24 -18.99
N LYS A 142 4.93 -10.02 -19.28
CA LYS A 142 4.56 -10.40 -20.65
C LYS A 142 4.09 -9.19 -21.47
N ILE A 143 3.23 -8.34 -20.90
CA ILE A 143 2.73 -7.12 -21.57
C ILE A 143 3.91 -6.19 -21.90
N LEU A 144 4.83 -6.01 -20.96
CA LEU A 144 6.01 -5.18 -21.16
C LEU A 144 6.90 -5.69 -22.30
N ASN A 145 7.03 -7.01 -22.43
CA ASN A 145 7.76 -7.70 -23.50
C ASN A 145 9.12 -7.05 -23.83
N ASN A 146 9.82 -6.54 -22.81
CA ASN A 146 11.08 -5.84 -23.02
C ASN A 146 11.92 -5.89 -21.74
N GLU A 147 13.25 -6.07 -21.90
CA GLU A 147 14.19 -6.15 -20.78
C GLU A 147 14.48 -4.80 -20.09
N LYS A 148 14.05 -3.69 -20.70
CA LYS A 148 14.35 -2.34 -20.19
C LYS A 148 13.35 -1.85 -19.14
N GLN A 149 12.16 -2.46 -19.09
CA GLN A 149 11.12 -2.17 -18.11
C GLN A 149 10.96 -3.36 -17.20
N LYS A 150 10.99 -3.13 -15.89
CA LYS A 150 10.84 -4.17 -14.88
C LYS A 150 9.61 -3.86 -14.03
N CYS A 151 8.95 -4.92 -13.58
CA CYS A 151 7.84 -4.83 -12.64
C CYS A 151 8.33 -5.30 -11.26
N TYR A 152 8.00 -4.54 -10.22
CA TYR A 152 8.27 -4.87 -8.84
C TYR A 152 7.00 -4.74 -8.02
N ILE A 153 6.83 -5.59 -7.02
CA ILE A 153 5.63 -5.59 -6.18
C ILE A 153 6.02 -5.69 -4.71
N GLY A 154 5.58 -4.69 -3.93
CA GLY A 154 5.63 -4.69 -2.48
C GLY A 154 4.25 -4.97 -1.89
N ILE A 155 4.18 -5.80 -0.87
CA ILE A 155 2.91 -6.23 -0.25
C ILE A 155 2.97 -6.02 1.26
N SER A 156 1.90 -5.50 1.85
CA SER A 156 1.65 -5.59 3.29
C SER A 156 0.22 -6.08 3.55
N THR A 157 0.01 -6.74 4.68
CA THR A 157 -1.29 -7.29 5.06
C THR A 157 -1.65 -6.93 6.50
N ARG A 158 -2.92 -6.59 6.69
CA ARG A 158 -3.54 -6.52 7.99
C ARG A 158 -4.02 -7.92 8.40
N THR A 159 -3.20 -8.76 8.90
CA THR A 159 -3.64 -10.03 9.51
C THR A 159 -3.76 -9.80 11.01
N ILE A 160 -4.92 -9.96 11.62
CA ILE A 160 -5.19 -9.79 13.08
C ILE A 160 -4.60 -8.52 13.76
N ARG A 161 -3.78 -7.71 13.06
CA ARG A 161 -3.13 -6.53 13.62
C ARG A 161 -4.08 -5.33 13.65
N MET A 162 -3.99 -4.54 14.72
CA MET A 162 -4.52 -3.17 14.75
C MET A 162 -3.46 -2.26 14.12
N ILE A 163 -3.71 -1.78 12.93
CA ILE A 163 -2.75 -1.01 12.12
C ILE A 163 -3.46 0.12 11.41
N THR A 164 -2.80 1.26 11.24
CA THR A 164 -3.30 2.39 10.45
C THR A 164 -3.04 2.18 8.96
N GLY A 165 -3.82 2.89 8.11
CA GLY A 165 -3.60 2.88 6.66
C GLY A 165 -2.23 3.39 6.27
N GLU A 166 -1.75 4.43 6.94
CA GLU A 166 -0.42 4.99 6.73
C GLU A 166 0.67 3.97 7.00
N ARG A 167 0.59 3.26 8.13
CA ARG A 167 1.56 2.21 8.47
C ARG A 167 1.53 1.06 7.46
N LEU A 168 0.35 0.62 7.05
CA LEU A 168 0.21 -0.45 6.06
C LEU A 168 0.82 -0.04 4.72
N LEU A 169 0.63 1.22 4.30
CA LEU A 169 1.22 1.77 3.07
C LEU A 169 2.75 1.88 3.17
N THR A 170 3.26 2.32 4.32
CA THR A 170 4.69 2.39 4.60
C THR A 170 5.33 1.01 4.49
N GLU A 171 4.77 -0.01 5.14
CA GLU A 171 5.26 -1.39 5.08
C GLU A 171 5.27 -1.94 3.64
N ALA A 172 4.21 -1.71 2.86
CA ALA A 172 4.16 -2.16 1.46
C ALA A 172 5.18 -1.41 0.58
N THR A 173 5.41 -0.11 0.86
CA THR A 173 6.40 0.70 0.14
C THR A 173 7.83 0.26 0.47
N GLU A 174 8.12 -0.06 1.73
CA GLU A 174 9.41 -0.62 2.13
C GLU A 174 9.65 -2.00 1.50
N ALA A 175 8.65 -2.87 1.48
CA ALA A 175 8.75 -4.14 0.77
C ALA A 175 9.03 -3.94 -0.72
N LEU A 176 8.40 -2.95 -1.36
CA LEU A 176 8.69 -2.57 -2.74
C LEU A 176 10.14 -2.11 -2.91
N ARG A 177 10.66 -1.25 -2.03
CA ARG A 177 12.04 -0.79 -2.07
C ARG A 177 13.03 -1.96 -2.04
N HIS A 178 12.79 -2.93 -1.17
CA HIS A 178 13.61 -4.15 -1.13
C HIS A 178 13.50 -5.00 -2.40
N ALA A 179 12.30 -5.08 -3.00
CA ALA A 179 12.12 -5.76 -4.28
C ALA A 179 12.90 -5.10 -5.42
N GLU A 180 13.04 -3.77 -5.40
CA GLU A 180 13.84 -3.03 -6.38
C GLU A 180 15.37 -3.26 -6.20
N GLU A 181 15.79 -3.44 -4.96
CA GLU A 181 17.22 -3.70 -4.62
C GLU A 181 17.62 -5.15 -4.88
N ASP A 182 16.68 -6.08 -4.80
CA ASP A 182 16.94 -7.51 -5.04
C ASP A 182 16.47 -7.94 -6.44
N GLU A 183 17.39 -7.93 -7.39
CA GLU A 183 17.08 -8.31 -8.78
C GLU A 183 16.51 -9.74 -8.93
N LYS A 184 16.69 -10.62 -7.95
CA LYS A 184 16.23 -12.00 -8.01
C LYS A 184 14.79 -12.15 -7.50
N ASN A 185 14.36 -11.26 -6.63
CA ASN A 185 13.07 -11.33 -5.96
C ASN A 185 12.24 -10.07 -6.21
N PRO A 186 11.58 -9.96 -7.37
CA PRO A 186 10.80 -8.78 -7.74
C PRO A 186 9.49 -8.63 -6.94
N ILE A 187 9.16 -9.60 -6.11
CA ILE A 187 7.98 -9.59 -5.25
C ILE A 187 8.42 -9.80 -3.82
N ILE A 188 8.19 -8.82 -2.96
CA ILE A 188 8.49 -8.90 -1.53
C ILE A 188 7.25 -8.53 -0.73
N ALA A 189 6.99 -9.30 0.32
CA ALA A 189 5.93 -9.02 1.26
C ALA A 189 6.50 -8.69 2.64
N PHE A 190 5.98 -7.63 3.25
CA PHE A 190 6.25 -7.31 4.63
C PHE A 190 5.57 -8.35 5.55
N ARG A 191 6.33 -8.93 6.46
CA ARG A 191 5.82 -9.85 7.47
C ARG A 191 6.07 -9.30 8.86
N ALA A 192 5.01 -8.96 9.57
CA ALA A 192 5.11 -8.55 10.95
C ALA A 192 5.57 -9.72 11.83
N ASN A 193 6.47 -9.45 12.78
CA ASN A 193 6.84 -10.44 13.78
C ASN A 193 5.71 -10.60 14.80
N ALA A 194 4.93 -11.69 14.68
CA ALA A 194 3.77 -11.95 15.52
C ALA A 194 4.12 -12.06 17.02
N GLU A 195 5.28 -12.60 17.34
CA GLU A 195 5.70 -12.76 18.76
C GLU A 195 6.02 -11.40 19.39
N LYS A 196 6.70 -10.50 18.65
CA LYS A 196 6.99 -9.16 19.12
C LYS A 196 5.69 -8.38 19.32
N TYR A 197 4.76 -8.46 18.36
CA TYR A 197 3.46 -7.81 18.46
C TYR A 197 2.65 -8.29 19.66
N MET A 198 2.57 -9.59 19.89
CA MET A 198 1.87 -10.18 21.05
C MET A 198 2.48 -9.74 22.40
N LYS A 199 3.82 -9.63 22.48
CA LYS A 199 4.49 -9.12 23.69
C LYS A 199 4.16 -7.67 23.97
N MET A 200 4.08 -6.82 22.93
CA MET A 200 3.69 -5.42 23.09
C MET A 200 2.26 -5.28 23.62
N MET A 201 1.32 -6.08 23.09
CA MET A 201 -0.09 -6.08 23.54
C MET A 201 -0.29 -6.58 24.97
N GLN A 202 0.60 -7.44 25.49
CA GLN A 202 0.54 -7.95 26.87
C GLN A 202 1.12 -6.96 27.90
N ASN A 203 1.90 -5.98 27.44
CA ASN A 203 2.55 -4.99 28.30
C ASN A 203 1.77 -3.67 28.41
N GLN A 204 0.61 -3.56 27.74
CA GLN A 204 -0.36 -2.47 27.86
C GLN A 204 -1.49 -2.85 28.83
#